data_49123a884ea94a384dacd42c4d5fc42f
#
_entry.id   49123a884ea94a384dacd42c4d5fc42f
#
_cell.length_a   1.000
_cell.length_b   1.000
_cell.length_c   1.000
_cell.angle_alpha   90.00
_cell.angle_beta   90.00
_cell.angle_gamma   90.00
#
_symmetry.space_group_name_H-M   'P 1'
#
loop_
_entity.id
_entity.type
_entity.pdbx_description
1 polymer ?
#
loop_
_entity_poly.entity_id
_entity_poly.type
_entity_poly.pdbx_seq_one_letter_code
_entity_poly.pdbx_strand_id
1 'polypeptide(L)'
;MKKSLFAILLLALLPVQAAFAEPRSEVVRVDVPANKTAQNELPAAMRRELERVMALVRNHQTAEAMPLLNRLVGQADAELRRHKNVRAAGNRVHTLRLLLDAANSGRDTEVVSSEWLMPRYVRAFAHVEQKNYAAAAAELDAVLAVAPYEPQFLTERGQVANAMKDFAAAERTFKRLQESAKTLPDPAQAAFYQGSALRGLGYGAVERGQWQAAEQYYRQALQLNANDRAAQNELQFVRQHRR
;
A
#
# COMPACT_ATOMS: atom_id res chain seq x y z
N MET A 1 -21.29 10.36 -23.43
CA MET A 1 -20.39 10.69 -22.31
C MET A 1 -21.02 10.16 -21.03
N LYS A 2 -20.81 8.90 -20.70
CA LYS A 2 -21.25 8.33 -19.43
C LYS A 2 -20.05 8.36 -18.51
N LYS A 3 -20.17 9.12 -17.41
CA LYS A 3 -19.20 9.17 -16.34
C LYS A 3 -19.08 7.75 -15.78
N SER A 4 -17.96 7.08 -16.03
CA SER A 4 -17.56 5.93 -15.25
C SER A 4 -17.59 6.38 -13.79
N LEU A 5 -18.47 5.79 -12.99
CA LEU A 5 -18.49 5.97 -11.55
C LEU A 5 -17.20 5.34 -11.01
N PHE A 6 -16.14 6.14 -10.98
CA PHE A 6 -15.00 5.88 -10.16
C PHE A 6 -15.49 5.98 -8.71
N ALA A 7 -16.04 4.91 -8.20
CA ALA A 7 -15.92 4.65 -6.80
C ALA A 7 -14.42 4.38 -6.59
N ILE A 8 -13.63 5.46 -6.37
CA ILE A 8 -12.41 5.31 -5.59
C ILE A 8 -12.92 4.61 -4.36
N LEU A 9 -12.75 3.27 -4.33
CA LEU A 9 -13.00 2.50 -3.15
C LEU A 9 -11.99 3.06 -2.17
N LEU A 10 -12.43 4.06 -1.37
CA LEU A 10 -11.78 4.36 -0.12
C LEU A 10 -11.67 3.01 0.56
N LEU A 11 -10.54 2.34 0.38
CA LEU A 11 -10.19 1.25 1.26
C LEU A 11 -10.28 1.88 2.62
N ALA A 12 -11.34 1.51 3.34
CA ALA A 12 -11.49 1.90 4.71
C ALA A 12 -10.11 1.72 5.32
N LEU A 13 -9.51 2.82 5.79
CA LEU A 13 -8.31 2.75 6.60
C LEU A 13 -8.63 1.71 7.67
N LEU A 14 -8.24 0.46 7.42
CA LEU A 14 -8.38 -0.59 8.42
C LEU A 14 -7.73 -0.03 9.67
N PRO A 15 -8.36 -0.16 10.82
CA PRO A 15 -7.74 0.29 12.06
C PRO A 15 -6.33 -0.30 12.07
N VAL A 16 -5.33 0.52 12.35
CA VAL A 16 -3.91 0.15 12.42
C VAL A 16 -3.69 -1.13 13.26
N GLN A 17 -4.60 -1.41 14.19
CA GLN A 17 -4.59 -2.61 15.02
C GLN A 17 -4.81 -3.93 14.26
N ALA A 18 -5.46 -3.95 13.09
CA ALA A 18 -5.66 -5.19 12.34
C ALA A 18 -4.42 -5.61 11.54
N ALA A 19 -3.46 -4.71 11.32
CA ALA A 19 -2.21 -5.02 10.62
C ALA A 19 -1.16 -5.71 11.50
N PHE A 20 -1.37 -5.79 12.82
CA PHE A 20 -0.38 -6.27 13.79
C PHE A 20 -0.82 -7.48 14.63
N ALA A 21 -1.89 -8.19 14.24
CA ALA A 21 -2.24 -9.45 14.86
C ALA A 21 -1.14 -10.49 14.57
N GLU A 22 -0.42 -10.91 15.59
CA GLU A 22 0.64 -11.93 15.45
C GLU A 22 0.08 -13.26 14.93
N PRO A 23 0.59 -13.81 13.83
CA PRO A 23 0.24 -15.17 13.43
C PRO A 23 0.97 -16.17 14.32
N ARG A 24 0.23 -17.13 14.87
CA ARG A 24 0.82 -18.34 15.46
C ARG A 24 1.40 -19.20 14.35
N SER A 25 2.72 -19.25 14.19
CA SER A 25 3.39 -20.19 13.28
C SER A 25 4.67 -20.73 13.87
N GLU A 26 4.97 -21.98 13.51
CA GLU A 26 6.14 -22.74 13.91
C GLU A 26 7.45 -21.99 13.66
N VAL A 27 8.34 -22.07 14.64
CA VAL A 27 9.49 -21.21 14.80
C VAL A 27 10.66 -21.72 13.97
N VAL A 28 11.01 -21.02 12.92
CA VAL A 28 12.42 -20.97 12.50
C VAL A 28 13.07 -19.87 13.35
N ARG A 29 13.86 -20.27 14.34
CA ARG A 29 14.64 -19.32 15.16
C ARG A 29 15.73 -18.72 14.30
N VAL A 30 15.50 -17.56 13.75
CA VAL A 30 16.57 -16.65 13.40
C VAL A 30 16.72 -15.73 14.61
N ASP A 31 17.86 -15.82 15.30
CA ASP A 31 18.16 -14.91 16.40
C ASP A 31 18.40 -13.51 15.84
N VAL A 32 17.31 -12.80 15.64
CA VAL A 32 17.37 -11.34 15.50
C VAL A 32 17.37 -10.81 16.94
N PRO A 33 18.40 -10.05 17.36
CA PRO A 33 18.50 -9.59 18.74
C PRO A 33 17.21 -8.90 19.16
N ALA A 34 16.52 -9.46 20.16
CA ALA A 34 15.20 -9.05 20.63
C ALA A 34 15.13 -7.58 21.12
N ASN A 35 16.27 -6.92 21.30
CA ASN A 35 16.39 -5.59 21.88
C ASN A 35 16.26 -4.44 20.88
N LYS A 36 16.10 -4.68 19.56
CA LYS A 36 16.01 -3.59 18.57
C LYS A 36 14.60 -3.34 18.04
N THR A 37 13.65 -4.25 18.23
CA THR A 37 12.29 -4.11 17.68
C THR A 37 11.46 -3.06 18.43
N ALA A 38 11.55 -2.98 19.75
CA ALA A 38 10.77 -2.00 20.54
C ALA A 38 11.28 -0.54 20.41
N GLN A 39 12.55 -0.34 20.05
CA GLN A 39 13.13 0.99 19.86
C GLN A 39 12.83 1.60 18.48
N ASN A 40 12.29 0.81 17.55
CA ASN A 40 12.06 1.22 16.17
C ASN A 40 10.57 1.45 15.83
N GLU A 41 9.69 1.44 16.82
CA GLU A 41 8.26 1.74 16.62
C GLU A 41 8.00 3.24 16.68
N LEU A 42 6.91 3.66 16.04
CA LEU A 42 6.44 5.04 16.10
C LEU A 42 6.08 5.40 17.55
N PRO A 43 6.60 6.50 18.13
CA PRO A 43 6.27 6.91 19.51
C PRO A 43 4.76 7.00 19.73
N ALA A 44 4.29 6.55 20.90
CA ALA A 44 2.86 6.52 21.21
C ALA A 44 2.17 7.90 21.06
N ALA A 45 2.87 9.00 21.33
CA ALA A 45 2.34 10.34 21.10
C ALA A 45 2.11 10.63 19.62
N MET A 46 3.07 10.28 18.75
CA MET A 46 2.93 10.44 17.30
C MET A 46 1.84 9.54 16.74
N ARG A 47 1.72 8.31 17.25
CA ARG A 47 0.68 7.36 16.84
C ARG A 47 -0.71 7.93 17.13
N ARG A 48 -0.96 8.41 18.36
CA ARG A 48 -2.24 9.06 18.71
C ARG A 48 -2.55 10.29 17.85
N GLU A 49 -1.54 11.11 17.59
CA GLU A 49 -1.73 12.27 16.73
C GLU A 49 -2.04 11.86 15.28
N LEU A 50 -1.36 10.86 14.76
CA LEU A 50 -1.61 10.30 13.43
C LEU A 50 -3.03 9.74 13.32
N GLU A 51 -3.53 9.01 14.32
CA GLU A 51 -4.91 8.51 14.37
C GLU A 51 -5.93 9.65 14.30
N ARG A 52 -5.69 10.75 15.05
CA ARG A 52 -6.52 11.95 14.97
C ARG A 52 -6.52 12.57 13.57
N VAL A 53 -5.35 12.68 12.96
CA VAL A 53 -5.22 13.24 11.61
C VAL A 53 -5.86 12.34 10.57
N MET A 54 -5.74 11.02 10.71
CA MET A 54 -6.45 10.06 9.85
C MET A 54 -7.97 10.24 9.94
N ALA A 55 -8.50 10.55 11.11
CA ALA A 55 -9.92 10.87 11.26
C ALA A 55 -10.31 12.15 10.51
N LEU A 56 -9.49 13.20 10.56
CA LEU A 56 -9.71 14.43 9.78
C LEU A 56 -9.74 14.15 8.28
N VAL A 57 -8.78 13.38 7.77
CA VAL A 57 -8.72 13.02 6.34
C VAL A 57 -9.96 12.21 5.94
N ARG A 58 -10.38 11.20 6.73
CA ARG A 58 -11.60 10.43 6.46
C ARG A 58 -12.87 11.28 6.44
N ASN A 59 -12.90 12.35 7.23
CA ASN A 59 -14.01 13.29 7.28
C ASN A 59 -13.89 14.42 6.25
N HIS A 60 -12.99 14.28 5.25
CA HIS A 60 -12.71 15.28 4.21
C HIS A 60 -12.23 16.64 4.73
N GLN A 61 -11.72 16.70 5.97
CA GLN A 61 -11.15 17.89 6.61
C GLN A 61 -9.66 18.02 6.28
N THR A 62 -9.31 17.93 4.99
CA THR A 62 -7.91 17.89 4.55
C THR A 62 -7.15 19.19 4.82
N ALA A 63 -7.84 20.34 4.81
CA ALA A 63 -7.23 21.64 5.13
C ALA A 63 -6.70 21.70 6.57
N GLU A 64 -7.42 21.09 7.51
CA GLU A 64 -7.01 20.98 8.91
C GLU A 64 -5.94 19.90 9.11
N ALA A 65 -6.02 18.81 8.34
CA ALA A 65 -5.08 17.71 8.43
C ALA A 65 -3.67 18.04 7.90
N MET A 66 -3.56 18.83 6.83
CA MET A 66 -2.28 19.06 6.14
C MET A 66 -1.18 19.67 7.00
N PRO A 67 -1.41 20.72 7.82
CA PRO A 67 -0.36 21.26 8.71
C PRO A 67 0.14 20.23 9.72
N LEU A 68 -0.76 19.38 10.25
CA LEU A 68 -0.43 18.32 11.18
C LEU A 68 0.39 17.22 10.51
N LEU A 69 -0.01 16.82 9.30
CA LEU A 69 0.73 15.84 8.47
C LEU A 69 2.13 16.35 8.13
N ASN A 70 2.28 17.63 7.76
CA ASN A 70 3.58 18.20 7.47
C ASN A 70 4.53 18.11 8.67
N ARG A 71 4.02 18.40 9.87
CA ARG A 71 4.79 18.26 11.11
C ARG A 71 5.16 16.80 11.40
N LEU A 72 4.20 15.87 11.33
CA LEU A 72 4.44 14.45 11.59
C LEU A 72 5.43 13.84 10.58
N VAL A 73 5.31 14.20 9.31
CA VAL A 73 6.27 13.77 8.27
C VAL A 73 7.65 14.33 8.57
N GLY A 74 7.76 15.60 8.94
CA GLY A 74 9.06 16.20 9.30
C GLY A 74 9.74 15.48 10.46
N GLN A 75 8.98 15.08 11.48
CA GLN A 75 9.48 14.30 12.62
C GLN A 75 9.91 12.90 12.23
N ALA A 76 9.08 12.19 11.42
CA ALA A 76 9.40 10.86 10.94
C ALA A 76 10.64 10.86 10.05
N ASP A 77 10.74 11.83 9.13
CA ASP A 77 11.91 11.97 8.26
C ASP A 77 13.18 12.31 9.04
N ALA A 78 13.08 13.11 10.10
CA ALA A 78 14.22 13.42 10.96
C ALA A 78 14.75 12.16 11.66
N GLU A 79 13.86 11.26 12.07
CA GLU A 79 14.26 9.98 12.64
C GLU A 79 14.89 9.07 11.59
N LEU A 80 14.24 8.89 10.44
CA LEU A 80 14.76 8.04 9.38
C LEU A 80 16.15 8.46 8.89
N ARG A 81 16.45 9.76 8.90
CA ARG A 81 17.78 10.27 8.53
C ARG A 81 18.90 9.93 9.52
N ARG A 82 18.58 9.47 10.71
CA ARG A 82 19.60 9.00 11.69
C ARG A 82 20.17 7.63 11.34
N HIS A 83 19.47 6.88 10.50
CA HIS A 83 19.85 5.53 10.09
C HIS A 83 20.58 5.57 8.76
N LYS A 84 21.62 4.72 8.61
CA LYS A 84 22.34 4.55 7.35
C LYS A 84 21.61 3.55 6.45
N ASN A 85 21.42 3.92 5.18
CA ASN A 85 20.79 3.04 4.18
C ASN A 85 19.48 2.40 4.71
N VAL A 86 18.64 3.21 5.37
CA VAL A 86 17.43 2.76 6.01
C VAL A 86 16.46 2.08 5.03
N ARG A 87 15.91 0.96 5.46
CA ARG A 87 14.75 0.29 4.86
C ARG A 87 13.67 0.12 5.93
N ALA A 88 12.43 -0.12 5.49
CA ALA A 88 11.35 -0.33 6.42
C ALA A 88 10.48 -1.53 6.00
N ALA A 89 9.96 -2.25 6.99
CA ALA A 89 9.08 -3.39 6.79
C ALA A 89 8.01 -3.45 7.88
N GLY A 90 6.80 -3.89 7.48
CA GLY A 90 5.68 -4.11 8.39
C GLY A 90 5.58 -5.56 8.90
N ASN A 91 6.42 -6.47 8.40
CA ASN A 91 6.43 -7.87 8.83
C ASN A 91 7.82 -8.51 8.71
N ARG A 92 7.99 -9.65 9.39
CA ARG A 92 9.28 -10.38 9.46
C ARG A 92 9.75 -10.90 8.10
N VAL A 93 8.85 -11.30 7.22
CA VAL A 93 9.21 -11.84 5.90
C VAL A 93 9.81 -10.73 5.04
N HIS A 94 9.19 -9.56 5.01
CA HIS A 94 9.73 -8.39 4.31
C HIS A 94 11.04 -7.90 4.94
N THR A 95 11.16 -7.93 6.28
CA THR A 95 12.43 -7.63 6.97
C THR A 95 13.55 -8.55 6.47
N LEU A 96 13.33 -9.87 6.49
CA LEU A 96 14.32 -10.84 6.02
C LEU A 96 14.68 -10.61 4.55
N ARG A 97 13.70 -10.36 3.69
CA ARG A 97 13.94 -10.08 2.28
C ARG A 97 14.81 -8.85 2.08
N LEU A 98 14.55 -7.76 2.82
CA LEU A 98 15.36 -6.54 2.76
C LEU A 98 16.80 -6.77 3.22
N LEU A 99 17.01 -7.59 4.26
CA LEU A 99 18.34 -7.95 4.74
C LEU A 99 19.08 -8.82 3.73
N LEU A 100 18.41 -9.75 3.06
CA LEU A 100 18.99 -10.56 1.98
C LEU A 100 19.36 -9.70 0.77
N ASP A 101 18.50 -8.76 0.36
CA ASP A 101 18.78 -7.82 -0.73
C ASP A 101 20.00 -6.93 -0.38
N ALA A 102 20.12 -6.52 0.89
CA ALA A 102 21.25 -5.76 1.39
C ALA A 102 22.55 -6.58 1.34
N ALA A 103 22.51 -7.81 1.84
CA ALA A 103 23.65 -8.72 1.83
C ALA A 103 24.14 -9.01 0.40
N ASN A 104 23.21 -9.30 -0.52
CA ASN A 104 23.52 -9.55 -1.93
C ASN A 104 24.11 -8.32 -2.65
N SER A 105 23.78 -7.11 -2.20
CA SER A 105 24.29 -5.87 -2.76
C SER A 105 25.52 -5.30 -2.03
N GLY A 106 26.01 -5.98 -0.97
CA GLY A 106 27.12 -5.54 -0.14
C GLY A 106 26.85 -4.24 0.61
N ARG A 107 25.58 -3.94 0.91
CA ARG A 107 25.16 -2.69 1.58
C ARG A 107 24.89 -2.96 3.04
N ASP A 108 25.51 -2.15 3.92
CA ASP A 108 25.08 -2.06 5.30
C ASP A 108 23.70 -1.37 5.36
N THR A 109 22.68 -2.08 5.88
CA THR A 109 21.28 -1.64 5.84
C THR A 109 20.63 -1.85 7.19
N GLU A 110 20.00 -0.80 7.72
CA GLU A 110 19.16 -0.87 8.88
C GLU A 110 17.69 -1.01 8.46
N VAL A 111 16.97 -1.97 9.08
CA VAL A 111 15.54 -2.16 8.82
C VAL A 111 14.75 -1.71 10.03
N VAL A 112 13.87 -0.73 9.82
CA VAL A 112 12.97 -0.16 10.85
C VAL A 112 11.52 -0.55 10.59
N SER A 113 10.61 -0.23 11.52
CA SER A 113 9.17 -0.42 11.32
C SER A 113 8.65 0.48 10.18
N SER A 114 7.77 -0.07 9.32
CA SER A 114 7.09 0.72 8.29
C SER A 114 6.10 1.74 8.87
N GLU A 115 5.80 1.69 10.17
CA GLU A 115 5.00 2.72 10.86
C GLU A 115 5.58 4.13 10.70
N TRP A 116 6.91 4.27 10.64
CA TRP A 116 7.58 5.55 10.40
C TRP A 116 7.21 6.19 9.06
N LEU A 117 6.71 5.42 8.11
CA LEU A 117 6.28 5.91 6.80
C LEU A 117 4.79 6.28 6.77
N MET A 118 4.02 5.92 7.80
CA MET A 118 2.57 6.18 7.85
C MET A 118 2.19 7.66 7.76
N PRO A 119 2.91 8.62 8.35
CA PRO A 119 2.60 10.04 8.15
C PRO A 119 2.64 10.47 6.69
N ARG A 120 3.65 10.03 5.91
CA ARG A 120 3.72 10.29 4.46
C ARG A 120 2.60 9.60 3.71
N TYR A 121 2.32 8.35 4.05
CA TYR A 121 1.25 7.60 3.44
C TYR A 121 -0.11 8.28 3.64
N VAL A 122 -0.41 8.76 4.85
CA VAL A 122 -1.65 9.50 5.13
C VAL A 122 -1.67 10.86 4.40
N ARG A 123 -0.52 11.51 4.25
CA ARG A 123 -0.42 12.75 3.45
C ARG A 123 -0.68 12.50 1.97
N ALA A 124 -0.25 11.35 1.44
CA ALA A 124 -0.62 10.94 0.07
C ALA A 124 -2.14 10.84 -0.09
N PHE A 125 -2.85 10.26 0.90
CA PHE A 125 -4.31 10.22 0.89
C PHE A 125 -4.94 11.62 0.89
N ALA A 126 -4.45 12.53 1.73
CA ALA A 126 -4.93 13.91 1.72
C ALA A 126 -4.75 14.59 0.36
N HIS A 127 -3.65 14.28 -0.34
CA HIS A 127 -3.45 14.75 -1.72
C HIS A 127 -4.41 14.10 -2.72
N VAL A 128 -4.74 12.81 -2.55
CA VAL A 128 -5.76 12.14 -3.39
C VAL A 128 -7.12 12.80 -3.22
N GLU A 129 -7.53 13.09 -1.98
CA GLU A 129 -8.79 13.80 -1.69
C GLU A 129 -8.85 15.18 -2.38
N GLN A 130 -7.71 15.86 -2.43
CA GLN A 130 -7.56 17.13 -3.14
C GLN A 130 -7.40 16.97 -4.66
N LYS A 131 -7.45 15.75 -5.19
CA LYS A 131 -7.17 15.40 -6.60
C LYS A 131 -5.77 15.82 -7.08
N ASN A 132 -4.85 16.05 -6.15
CA ASN A 132 -3.44 16.34 -6.45
C ASN A 132 -2.66 15.01 -6.58
N TYR A 133 -2.97 14.27 -7.65
CA TYR A 133 -2.40 12.94 -7.87
C TYR A 133 -0.87 12.95 -8.06
N ALA A 134 -0.32 14.03 -8.58
CA ALA A 134 1.13 14.16 -8.74
C ALA A 134 1.84 14.22 -7.37
N ALA A 135 1.32 15.02 -6.43
CA ALA A 135 1.84 15.06 -5.07
C ALA A 135 1.64 13.74 -4.34
N ALA A 136 0.47 13.11 -4.49
CA ALA A 136 0.20 11.78 -3.93
C ALA A 136 1.19 10.73 -4.45
N ALA A 137 1.47 10.72 -5.75
CA ALA A 137 2.45 9.82 -6.36
C ALA A 137 3.86 10.04 -5.77
N ALA A 138 4.28 11.29 -5.62
CA ALA A 138 5.59 11.63 -5.05
C ALA A 138 5.74 11.13 -3.60
N GLU A 139 4.71 11.29 -2.76
CA GLU A 139 4.71 10.75 -1.40
C GLU A 139 4.78 9.22 -1.39
N LEU A 140 4.00 8.55 -2.25
CA LEU A 140 3.98 7.09 -2.34
C LEU A 140 5.29 6.54 -2.93
N ASP A 141 5.90 7.23 -3.87
CA ASP A 141 7.22 6.86 -4.38
C ASP A 141 8.29 7.00 -3.29
N ALA A 142 8.22 8.04 -2.45
CA ALA A 142 9.13 8.23 -1.33
C ALA A 142 8.99 7.11 -0.28
N VAL A 143 7.77 6.68 0.09
CA VAL A 143 7.61 5.55 1.02
C VAL A 143 8.05 4.22 0.40
N LEU A 144 7.78 4.00 -0.89
CA LEU A 144 8.19 2.78 -1.60
C LEU A 144 9.70 2.70 -1.87
N ALA A 145 10.41 3.82 -1.86
CA ALA A 145 11.87 3.84 -1.90
C ALA A 145 12.48 3.24 -0.62
N VAL A 146 11.80 3.37 0.51
CA VAL A 146 12.24 2.86 1.82
C VAL A 146 11.63 1.49 2.11
N ALA A 147 10.33 1.29 1.81
CA ALA A 147 9.57 0.06 2.05
C ALA A 147 9.03 -0.53 0.73
N PRO A 148 9.89 -1.12 -0.13
CA PRO A 148 9.52 -1.52 -1.49
C PRO A 148 8.54 -2.69 -1.58
N TYR A 149 8.32 -3.40 -0.48
CA TYR A 149 7.49 -4.61 -0.41
C TYR A 149 6.18 -4.42 0.34
N GLU A 150 5.87 -3.20 0.84
CA GLU A 150 4.64 -2.97 1.59
C GLU A 150 3.41 -2.98 0.68
N PRO A 151 2.52 -3.98 0.82
CA PRO A 151 1.39 -4.15 -0.10
C PRO A 151 0.42 -2.97 -0.09
N GLN A 152 0.23 -2.35 1.08
CA GLN A 152 -0.63 -1.18 1.24
C GLN A 152 -0.12 -0.01 0.39
N PHE A 153 1.18 0.29 0.44
CA PHE A 153 1.78 1.39 -0.34
C PHE A 153 1.75 1.10 -1.84
N LEU A 154 2.01 -0.16 -2.24
CA LEU A 154 1.92 -0.59 -3.62
C LEU A 154 0.50 -0.49 -4.17
N THR A 155 -0.51 -0.84 -3.36
CA THR A 155 -1.92 -0.73 -3.74
C THR A 155 -2.26 0.72 -4.10
N GLU A 156 -1.99 1.64 -3.19
CA GLU A 156 -2.33 3.05 -3.40
C GLU A 156 -1.53 3.67 -4.55
N ARG A 157 -0.25 3.33 -4.66
CA ARG A 157 0.57 3.83 -5.77
C ARG A 157 0.06 3.38 -7.14
N GLY A 158 -0.40 2.13 -7.24
CA GLY A 158 -1.05 1.60 -8.43
C GLY A 158 -2.36 2.31 -8.76
N GLN A 159 -3.18 2.60 -7.74
CA GLN A 159 -4.44 3.32 -7.91
C GLN A 159 -4.21 4.78 -8.35
N VAL A 160 -3.25 5.46 -7.74
CA VAL A 160 -2.87 6.83 -8.14
C VAL A 160 -2.37 6.84 -9.58
N ALA A 161 -1.58 5.85 -10.01
CA ALA A 161 -1.12 5.74 -11.40
C ALA A 161 -2.31 5.56 -12.37
N ASN A 162 -3.29 4.71 -12.02
CA ASN A 162 -4.52 4.57 -12.80
C ASN A 162 -5.32 5.89 -12.86
N ALA A 163 -5.42 6.62 -11.75
CA ALA A 163 -6.10 7.92 -11.71
C ALA A 163 -5.41 8.97 -12.60
N MET A 164 -4.08 8.89 -12.69
CA MET A 164 -3.27 9.71 -13.60
C MET A 164 -3.29 9.24 -15.07
N LYS A 165 -3.94 8.08 -15.34
CA LYS A 165 -3.93 7.39 -16.64
C LYS A 165 -2.53 6.91 -17.07
N ASP A 166 -1.58 6.82 -16.14
CA ASP A 166 -0.30 6.16 -16.38
C ASP A 166 -0.46 4.64 -16.16
N PHE A 167 -1.11 4.01 -17.14
CA PHE A 167 -1.43 2.58 -17.07
C PHE A 167 -0.18 1.70 -17.09
N ALA A 168 0.94 2.19 -17.63
CA ALA A 168 2.20 1.48 -17.63
C ALA A 168 2.80 1.44 -16.21
N ALA A 169 2.80 2.56 -15.49
CA ALA A 169 3.21 2.60 -14.09
C ALA A 169 2.26 1.80 -13.19
N ALA A 170 0.95 1.90 -13.42
CA ALA A 170 -0.05 1.12 -12.70
C ALA A 170 0.20 -0.39 -12.86
N GLU A 171 0.39 -0.87 -14.07
CA GLU A 171 0.64 -2.28 -14.36
C GLU A 171 1.91 -2.78 -13.66
N ARG A 172 3.02 -2.05 -13.76
CA ARG A 172 4.27 -2.39 -13.05
C ARG A 172 4.05 -2.47 -11.55
N THR A 173 3.31 -1.52 -10.98
CA THR A 173 3.08 -1.43 -9.54
C THR A 173 2.17 -2.56 -9.05
N PHE A 174 1.09 -2.87 -9.76
CA PHE A 174 0.20 -3.97 -9.39
C PHE A 174 0.86 -5.35 -9.57
N LYS A 175 1.74 -5.53 -10.56
CA LYS A 175 2.55 -6.76 -10.65
C LYS A 175 3.50 -6.90 -9.45
N ARG A 176 4.13 -5.82 -9.01
CA ARG A 176 4.93 -5.82 -7.77
C ARG A 176 4.06 -6.14 -6.54
N LEU A 177 2.84 -5.61 -6.48
CA LEU A 177 1.89 -5.92 -5.42
C LEU A 177 1.55 -7.43 -5.39
N GLN A 178 1.30 -8.05 -6.55
CA GLN A 178 1.04 -9.48 -6.62
C GLN A 178 2.22 -10.29 -6.07
N GLU A 179 3.45 -9.95 -6.44
CA GLU A 179 4.65 -10.63 -5.94
C GLU A 179 4.87 -10.41 -4.44
N SER A 180 4.62 -9.20 -3.94
CA SER A 180 4.70 -8.93 -2.51
C SER A 180 3.63 -9.68 -1.72
N ALA A 181 2.41 -9.69 -2.21
CA ALA A 181 1.29 -10.36 -1.55
C ALA A 181 1.48 -11.87 -1.38
N LYS A 182 2.17 -12.54 -2.33
CA LYS A 182 2.49 -13.98 -2.23
C LYS A 182 3.37 -14.32 -1.02
N THR A 183 4.09 -13.35 -0.50
CA THR A 183 5.02 -13.54 0.63
C THR A 183 4.40 -13.20 1.98
N LEU A 184 3.14 -12.81 2.02
CA LEU A 184 2.45 -12.50 3.27
C LEU A 184 2.15 -13.77 4.06
N PRO A 185 2.40 -13.77 5.39
CA PRO A 185 2.16 -14.94 6.22
C PRO A 185 0.67 -15.31 6.37
N ASP A 186 -0.21 -14.30 6.31
CA ASP A 186 -1.65 -14.49 6.41
C ASP A 186 -2.26 -14.72 5.00
N PRO A 187 -2.81 -15.93 4.72
CA PRO A 187 -3.42 -16.24 3.44
C PRO A 187 -4.62 -15.34 3.08
N ALA A 188 -5.40 -14.90 4.07
CA ALA A 188 -6.54 -14.01 3.81
C ALA A 188 -6.06 -12.62 3.38
N GLN A 189 -5.04 -12.10 4.04
CA GLN A 189 -4.39 -10.85 3.66
C GLN A 189 -3.70 -10.96 2.29
N ALA A 190 -3.04 -12.09 2.02
CA ALA A 190 -2.44 -12.37 0.71
C ALA A 190 -3.49 -12.34 -0.41
N ALA A 191 -4.61 -13.04 -0.23
CA ALA A 191 -5.72 -13.07 -1.18
C ALA A 191 -6.34 -11.68 -1.39
N PHE A 192 -6.50 -10.91 -0.32
CA PHE A 192 -7.00 -9.54 -0.38
C PHE A 192 -6.14 -8.63 -1.28
N TYR A 193 -4.82 -8.62 -1.07
CA TYR A 193 -3.92 -7.78 -1.86
C TYR A 193 -3.74 -8.29 -3.29
N GLN A 194 -3.74 -9.60 -3.51
CA GLN A 194 -3.74 -10.17 -4.86
C GLN A 194 -5.02 -9.80 -5.62
N GLY A 195 -6.19 -9.89 -4.98
CA GLY A 195 -7.46 -9.44 -5.54
C GLY A 195 -7.46 -7.95 -5.87
N SER A 196 -6.91 -7.11 -4.99
CA SER A 196 -6.76 -5.68 -5.23
C SER A 196 -5.87 -5.38 -6.45
N ALA A 197 -4.75 -6.09 -6.59
CA ALA A 197 -3.88 -5.96 -7.76
C ALA A 197 -4.59 -6.34 -9.06
N LEU A 198 -5.33 -7.46 -9.04
CA LEU A 198 -6.08 -7.94 -10.20
C LEU A 198 -7.18 -6.95 -10.62
N ARG A 199 -7.91 -6.37 -9.66
CA ARG A 199 -8.88 -5.31 -9.96
C ARG A 199 -8.22 -4.08 -10.58
N GLY A 200 -7.08 -3.65 -10.04
CA GLY A 200 -6.33 -2.52 -10.58
C GLY A 200 -5.80 -2.77 -12.00
N LEU A 201 -5.33 -3.97 -12.31
CA LEU A 201 -4.93 -4.41 -13.65
C LEU A 201 -6.14 -4.48 -14.59
N GLY A 202 -7.25 -5.02 -14.11
CA GLY A 202 -8.52 -5.09 -14.85
C GLY A 202 -9.01 -3.71 -15.23
N TYR A 203 -9.00 -2.77 -14.29
CA TYR A 203 -9.36 -1.38 -14.56
C TYR A 203 -8.48 -0.75 -15.66
N GLY A 204 -7.15 -0.85 -15.53
CA GLY A 204 -6.23 -0.33 -16.54
C GLY A 204 -6.40 -0.99 -17.91
N ALA A 205 -6.84 -2.25 -17.97
CA ALA A 205 -7.18 -2.94 -19.22
C ALA A 205 -8.50 -2.40 -19.83
N VAL A 206 -9.53 -2.14 -19.00
CA VAL A 206 -10.79 -1.51 -19.45
C VAL A 206 -10.53 -0.14 -20.09
N GLU A 207 -9.77 0.72 -19.41
CA GLU A 207 -9.46 2.06 -19.89
C GLU A 207 -8.69 2.06 -21.23
N ARG A 208 -7.96 0.98 -21.51
CA ARG A 208 -7.24 0.77 -22.77
C ARG A 208 -8.04 0.00 -23.82
N GLY A 209 -9.31 -0.32 -23.55
CA GLY A 209 -10.16 -1.12 -24.45
C GLY A 209 -9.76 -2.58 -24.56
N GLN A 210 -8.94 -3.09 -23.67
CA GLN A 210 -8.44 -4.48 -23.67
C GLN A 210 -9.43 -5.40 -22.93
N TRP A 211 -10.64 -5.52 -23.48
CA TRP A 211 -11.77 -6.17 -22.83
C TRP A 211 -11.53 -7.61 -22.41
N GLN A 212 -10.82 -8.40 -23.23
CA GLN A 212 -10.51 -9.79 -22.92
C GLN A 212 -9.56 -9.91 -21.72
N ALA A 213 -8.53 -9.07 -21.67
CA ALA A 213 -7.60 -9.04 -20.55
C ALA A 213 -8.30 -8.58 -19.26
N ALA A 214 -9.16 -7.56 -19.34
CA ALA A 214 -9.95 -7.08 -18.22
C ALA A 214 -10.85 -8.21 -17.66
N GLU A 215 -11.55 -8.95 -18.52
CA GLU A 215 -12.38 -10.08 -18.11
C GLU A 215 -11.57 -11.14 -17.38
N GLN A 216 -10.37 -11.46 -17.86
CA GLN A 216 -9.48 -12.44 -17.21
C GLN A 216 -9.04 -11.98 -15.82
N TYR A 217 -8.65 -10.73 -15.65
CA TYR A 217 -8.25 -10.19 -14.36
C TYR A 217 -9.38 -10.20 -13.34
N TYR A 218 -10.59 -9.78 -13.72
CA TYR A 218 -11.73 -9.82 -12.80
C TYR A 218 -12.17 -11.23 -12.46
N ARG A 219 -12.11 -12.19 -13.40
CA ARG A 219 -12.36 -13.60 -13.09
C ARG A 219 -11.34 -14.18 -12.11
N GLN A 220 -10.05 -13.86 -12.28
CA GLN A 220 -9.01 -14.27 -11.34
C GLN A 220 -9.24 -13.67 -9.94
N ALA A 221 -9.66 -12.41 -9.85
CA ALA A 221 -10.01 -11.80 -8.57
C ALA A 221 -11.18 -12.54 -7.89
N LEU A 222 -12.18 -12.98 -8.67
CA LEU A 222 -13.31 -13.74 -8.15
C LEU A 222 -12.96 -15.19 -7.78
N GLN A 223 -11.90 -15.76 -8.34
CA GLN A 223 -11.36 -17.05 -7.88
C GLN A 223 -10.72 -16.95 -6.49
N LEU A 224 -10.12 -15.80 -6.15
CA LEU A 224 -9.56 -15.53 -4.82
C LEU A 224 -10.66 -15.21 -3.80
N ASN A 225 -11.69 -14.50 -4.21
CA ASN A 225 -12.84 -14.14 -3.38
C ASN A 225 -14.10 -14.03 -4.25
N ALA A 226 -14.93 -15.07 -4.23
CA ALA A 226 -16.17 -15.12 -4.99
C ALA A 226 -17.16 -13.98 -4.60
N ASN A 227 -17.04 -13.43 -3.39
CA ASN A 227 -17.88 -12.36 -2.87
C ASN A 227 -17.32 -10.94 -3.12
N ASP A 228 -16.29 -10.80 -3.95
CA ASP A 228 -15.72 -9.50 -4.33
C ASP A 228 -16.71 -8.74 -5.23
N ARG A 229 -17.56 -7.92 -4.58
CA ARG A 229 -18.59 -7.13 -5.27
C ARG A 229 -18.01 -6.17 -6.31
N ALA A 230 -16.82 -5.62 -6.06
CA ALA A 230 -16.17 -4.72 -7.01
C ALA A 230 -15.79 -5.49 -8.29
N ALA A 231 -15.15 -6.66 -8.15
CA ALA A 231 -14.81 -7.50 -9.30
C ALA A 231 -16.06 -8.03 -10.03
N GLN A 232 -17.15 -8.35 -9.32
CA GLN A 232 -18.42 -8.78 -9.92
C GLN A 232 -19.02 -7.66 -10.79
N ASN A 233 -19.10 -6.45 -10.27
CA ASN A 233 -19.67 -5.29 -11.00
C ASN A 233 -18.84 -4.95 -12.24
N GLU A 234 -17.52 -4.92 -12.11
CA GLU A 234 -16.62 -4.62 -13.22
C GLU A 234 -16.65 -5.73 -14.27
N LEU A 235 -16.72 -6.99 -13.88
CA LEU A 235 -16.87 -8.11 -14.82
C LEU A 235 -18.20 -8.02 -15.60
N GLN A 236 -19.28 -7.63 -14.93
CA GLN A 236 -20.56 -7.40 -15.59
C GLN A 236 -20.47 -6.23 -16.59
N PHE A 237 -19.83 -5.13 -16.21
CA PHE A 237 -19.57 -4.00 -17.10
C PHE A 237 -18.79 -4.42 -18.36
N VAL A 238 -17.70 -5.17 -18.19
CA VAL A 238 -16.88 -5.67 -19.29
C VAL A 238 -17.70 -6.51 -20.26
N ARG A 239 -18.54 -7.43 -19.74
CA ARG A 239 -19.39 -8.30 -20.58
C ARG A 239 -20.42 -7.54 -21.40
N GLN A 240 -20.93 -6.43 -20.88
CA GLN A 240 -21.91 -5.57 -21.58
C GLN A 240 -21.26 -4.71 -22.68
N HIS A 241 -19.98 -4.38 -22.54
CA HIS A 241 -19.28 -3.49 -23.47
C HIS A 241 -18.31 -4.21 -24.42
N ARG A 242 -18.04 -5.50 -24.19
CA ARG A 242 -17.28 -6.36 -25.09
C ARG A 242 -18.16 -6.75 -26.27
N ARG A 243 -18.05 -6.01 -27.35
CA ARG A 243 -18.61 -6.34 -28.67
C ARG A 243 -17.52 -6.83 -29.60
#